data_fde0a7118ea9e5041e9007e80e36e0d4
#
_entry.id   fde0a7118ea9e5041e9007e80e36e0d4
#
_cell.length_a   1.000
_cell.length_b   1.000
_cell.length_c   1.000
_cell.angle_alpha   90.00
_cell.angle_beta   90.00
_cell.angle_gamma   90.00
#
_symmetry.space_group_name_H-M   'P 1'
#
loop_
_entity.id
_entity.type
_entity.pdbx_description
1 polymer ?
#
loop_
_entity_poly.entity_id
_entity_poly.type
_entity_poly.pdbx_seq_one_letter_code
_entity_poly.pdbx_strand_id
1 'polypeptide(L)'
;MIGLHFARAAREAGWETFGIARNSASSRIAAMEDSSVIRCDMMDYQALDEVFRSIKPDIVVHMAAQAFNGVSWKMEWSTHQTNYLGTVNVLRCCRVNVPEAKLLVACSSAEYGDVKPEDCPLKEDRPLRPISPYGVTKVATEALGFQHFHNYGMQVYLPRLFIHVGTGHPPATAIQNFARQLALISKGRLGPEVHVGNLTTARDFIDVRDGVAAMMLLLAKGPVGQPVNICTGEAVSIEEVLHTLIEISGQKVTIVADPELTRPSDEPLLLGDNTRLKNLGWTRKYTMRQTLEAVYADWRARI
;
A
#
# COMPACT_ATOMS: atom_id res chain seq x y z
N MET A 1 7.28 1.36 0.41
CA MET A 1 7.22 0.46 1.57
C MET A 1 6.78 -0.95 1.13
N ILE A 2 5.53 -1.18 0.68
CA ILE A 2 5.01 -2.51 0.35
C ILE A 2 5.92 -3.26 -0.65
N GLY A 3 6.34 -2.63 -1.75
CA GLY A 3 7.22 -3.27 -2.75
C GLY A 3 8.55 -3.78 -2.20
N LEU A 4 9.16 -3.07 -1.23
CA LEU A 4 10.39 -3.53 -0.57
C LEU A 4 10.16 -4.78 0.28
N HIS A 5 9.06 -4.81 1.04
CA HIS A 5 8.69 -6.00 1.81
C HIS A 5 8.33 -7.18 0.89
N PHE A 6 7.65 -6.90 -0.23
CA PHE A 6 7.36 -7.92 -1.23
C PHE A 6 8.64 -8.51 -1.85
N ALA A 7 9.58 -7.65 -2.28
CA ALA A 7 10.84 -8.09 -2.85
C ALA A 7 11.67 -8.93 -1.86
N ARG A 8 11.65 -8.58 -0.56
CA ARG A 8 12.30 -9.37 0.49
C ARG A 8 11.65 -10.75 0.61
N ALA A 9 10.33 -10.82 0.76
CA ALA A 9 9.61 -12.07 0.88
C ALA A 9 9.75 -12.96 -0.37
N ALA A 10 9.79 -12.35 -1.56
CA ALA A 10 10.02 -13.08 -2.82
C ALA A 10 11.41 -13.72 -2.85
N ARG A 11 12.45 -12.99 -2.41
CA ARG A 11 13.81 -13.54 -2.29
C ARG A 11 13.92 -14.66 -1.25
N GLU A 12 13.28 -14.48 -0.09
CA GLU A 12 13.20 -15.52 0.94
C GLU A 12 12.49 -16.78 0.42
N ALA A 13 11.59 -16.63 -0.55
CA ALA A 13 10.95 -17.73 -1.28
C ALA A 13 11.81 -18.29 -2.44
N GLY A 14 13.03 -17.79 -2.66
CA GLY A 14 13.95 -18.26 -3.70
C GLY A 14 13.72 -17.63 -5.08
N TRP A 15 12.96 -16.53 -5.18
CA TRP A 15 12.75 -15.84 -6.46
C TRP A 15 13.91 -14.89 -6.79
N GLU A 16 14.34 -14.88 -8.02
CA GLU A 16 15.17 -13.81 -8.55
C GLU A 16 14.31 -12.55 -8.67
N THR A 17 14.78 -11.41 -8.14
CA THR A 17 13.98 -10.18 -8.06
C THR A 17 14.70 -9.00 -8.70
N PHE A 18 13.99 -8.29 -9.56
CA PHE A 18 14.40 -7.03 -10.16
C PHE A 18 13.47 -5.91 -9.71
N GLY A 19 14.02 -4.77 -9.32
CA GLY A 19 13.25 -3.59 -8.97
C GLY A 19 13.36 -2.52 -10.06
N ILE A 20 12.24 -1.87 -10.37
CA ILE A 20 12.23 -0.68 -11.24
C ILE A 20 11.98 0.54 -10.37
N ALA A 21 12.80 1.57 -10.50
CA ALA A 21 12.62 2.81 -9.78
C ALA A 21 13.04 4.03 -10.62
N ARG A 22 12.24 5.10 -10.54
CA ARG A 22 12.52 6.36 -11.22
C ARG A 22 13.79 7.04 -10.71
N ASN A 23 14.06 6.93 -9.42
CA ASN A 23 15.24 7.52 -8.78
C ASN A 23 15.94 6.47 -7.91
N SER A 24 17.12 6.02 -8.36
CA SER A 24 17.94 5.01 -7.65
C SER A 24 18.64 5.57 -6.40
N ALA A 25 18.72 6.90 -6.26
CA ALA A 25 19.45 7.55 -5.15
C ALA A 25 18.66 7.62 -3.83
N SER A 26 17.45 7.06 -3.74
CA SER A 26 16.75 7.02 -2.46
C SER A 26 17.44 6.00 -1.54
N SER A 27 17.74 6.42 -0.31
CA SER A 27 18.29 5.56 0.76
C SER A 27 17.49 4.26 1.00
N ARG A 28 16.24 4.24 0.55
CA ARG A 28 15.36 3.07 0.63
C ARG A 28 15.66 2.02 -0.43
N ILE A 29 16.14 2.44 -1.59
CA ILE A 29 16.52 1.54 -2.69
C ILE A 29 17.93 0.99 -2.45
N ALA A 30 18.83 1.79 -1.88
CA ALA A 30 20.14 1.34 -1.43
C ALA A 30 20.07 0.24 -0.35
N ALA A 31 18.98 0.18 0.42
CA ALA A 31 18.72 -0.90 1.38
C ALA A 31 18.28 -2.23 0.73
N MET A 32 18.16 -2.29 -0.60
CA MET A 32 17.94 -3.52 -1.36
C MET A 32 19.29 -4.11 -1.83
N GLU A 33 20.15 -4.42 -0.86
CA GLU A 33 21.56 -4.80 -1.09
C GLU A 33 21.79 -5.96 -2.08
N ASP A 34 20.76 -6.76 -2.41
CA ASP A 34 20.85 -7.92 -3.31
C ASP A 34 19.89 -7.88 -4.52
N SER A 35 19.23 -6.76 -4.79
CA SER A 35 18.32 -6.66 -5.94
C SER A 35 18.92 -5.78 -7.02
N SER A 36 18.92 -6.26 -8.26
CA SER A 36 19.18 -5.42 -9.41
C SER A 36 18.11 -4.36 -9.54
N VAL A 37 18.38 -3.13 -9.07
CA VAL A 37 17.48 -2.00 -9.25
C VAL A 37 17.81 -1.29 -10.55
N ILE A 38 16.86 -1.33 -11.46
CA ILE A 38 16.97 -0.68 -12.77
C ILE A 38 16.33 0.70 -12.69
N ARG A 39 17.09 1.72 -13.09
CA ARG A 39 16.54 3.06 -13.18
C ARG A 39 15.68 3.18 -14.45
N CYS A 40 14.36 3.28 -14.24
CA CYS A 40 13.41 3.44 -15.33
C CYS A 40 12.18 4.20 -14.82
N ASP A 41 11.72 5.18 -15.57
CA ASP A 41 10.41 5.80 -15.34
C ASP A 41 9.35 5.02 -16.12
N MET A 42 8.32 4.54 -15.43
CA MET A 42 7.21 3.83 -16.10
C MET A 42 6.43 4.69 -17.09
N MET A 43 6.65 6.01 -17.09
CA MET A 43 6.10 6.93 -18.10
C MET A 43 6.90 6.89 -19.40
N ASP A 44 8.16 6.45 -19.37
CA ASP A 44 8.97 6.20 -20.56
C ASP A 44 8.70 4.78 -21.07
N TYR A 45 7.79 4.67 -22.03
CA TYR A 45 7.40 3.39 -22.59
C TYR A 45 8.57 2.65 -23.25
N GLN A 46 9.48 3.36 -23.93
CA GLN A 46 10.59 2.71 -24.66
C GLN A 46 11.59 2.10 -23.68
N ALA A 47 11.99 2.87 -22.65
CA ALA A 47 12.87 2.36 -21.60
C ALA A 47 12.25 1.20 -20.84
N LEU A 48 10.94 1.27 -20.55
CA LEU A 48 10.22 0.19 -19.87
C LEU A 48 10.14 -1.07 -20.74
N ASP A 49 9.87 -0.94 -22.04
CA ASP A 49 9.80 -2.05 -22.99
C ASP A 49 11.16 -2.77 -23.13
N GLU A 50 12.27 -2.04 -23.15
CA GLU A 50 13.63 -2.59 -23.14
C GLU A 50 13.91 -3.41 -21.86
N VAL A 51 13.47 -2.92 -20.70
CA VAL A 51 13.57 -3.65 -19.43
C VAL A 51 12.81 -4.97 -19.50
N PHE A 52 11.57 -4.95 -19.98
CA PHE A 52 10.76 -6.16 -20.10
C PHE A 52 11.34 -7.18 -21.08
N ARG A 53 11.89 -6.73 -22.20
CA ARG A 53 12.58 -7.59 -23.19
C ARG A 53 13.83 -8.25 -22.64
N SER A 54 14.59 -7.52 -21.82
CA SER A 54 15.85 -8.01 -21.26
C SER A 54 15.63 -8.99 -20.12
N ILE A 55 14.68 -8.71 -19.21
CA ILE A 55 14.43 -9.53 -18.00
C ILE A 55 13.51 -10.71 -18.30
N LYS A 56 12.46 -10.50 -19.11
CA LYS A 56 11.39 -11.50 -19.36
C LYS A 56 10.83 -12.12 -18.09
N PRO A 57 10.26 -11.31 -17.17
CA PRO A 57 9.82 -11.79 -15.88
C PRO A 57 8.64 -12.76 -15.99
N ASP A 58 8.62 -13.81 -15.15
CA ASP A 58 7.47 -14.71 -14.99
C ASP A 58 6.36 -14.08 -14.15
N ILE A 59 6.74 -13.14 -13.27
CA ILE A 59 5.81 -12.45 -12.37
C ILE A 59 6.12 -10.95 -12.39
N VAL A 60 5.11 -10.14 -12.59
CA VAL A 60 5.19 -8.68 -12.51
C VAL A 60 4.31 -8.19 -11.36
N VAL A 61 4.89 -7.40 -10.45
CA VAL A 61 4.19 -6.82 -9.32
C VAL A 61 4.17 -5.30 -9.44
N HIS A 62 3.07 -4.78 -9.96
CA HIS A 62 2.91 -3.35 -10.21
C HIS A 62 2.34 -2.63 -9.01
N MET A 63 3.24 -2.01 -8.21
CA MET A 63 2.90 -1.20 -7.03
C MET A 63 3.31 0.27 -7.18
N ALA A 64 3.92 0.62 -8.31
CA ALA A 64 4.36 1.98 -8.56
C ALA A 64 3.16 2.91 -8.76
N ALA A 65 3.05 3.92 -7.91
CA ALA A 65 1.98 4.91 -7.95
C ALA A 65 2.35 6.15 -7.12
N GLN A 66 1.66 7.25 -7.36
CA GLN A 66 1.47 8.28 -6.33
C GLN A 66 0.41 7.70 -5.36
N ALA A 67 0.85 7.24 -4.16
CA ALA A 67 0.05 6.40 -3.27
C ALA A 67 -0.60 7.14 -2.09
N PHE A 68 -0.39 8.45 -1.97
CA PHE A 68 -0.91 9.22 -0.85
C PHE A 68 -2.19 9.97 -1.25
N ASN A 69 -3.33 9.55 -0.67
CA ASN A 69 -4.62 10.15 -0.93
C ASN A 69 -4.59 11.67 -0.70
N GLY A 70 -4.08 12.16 0.44
CA GLY A 70 -3.99 13.58 0.73
C GLY A 70 -3.13 14.38 -0.26
N VAL A 71 -2.08 13.78 -0.82
CA VAL A 71 -1.21 14.41 -1.83
C VAL A 71 -1.92 14.51 -3.18
N SER A 72 -2.82 13.56 -3.49
CA SER A 72 -3.51 13.53 -4.78
C SER A 72 -4.36 14.78 -5.06
N TRP A 73 -4.88 15.42 -4.01
CA TRP A 73 -5.63 16.69 -4.13
C TRP A 73 -4.75 17.87 -4.57
N LYS A 74 -3.48 17.88 -4.14
CA LYS A 74 -2.52 18.93 -4.49
C LYS A 74 -1.82 18.66 -5.82
N MET A 75 -1.77 17.41 -6.24
CA MET A 75 -1.04 16.93 -7.41
C MET A 75 -1.93 16.07 -8.31
N GLU A 76 -3.14 16.53 -8.56
CA GLU A 76 -4.18 15.78 -9.27
C GLU A 76 -3.71 15.28 -10.64
N TRP A 77 -3.25 16.22 -11.49
CA TRP A 77 -2.79 15.88 -12.83
C TRP A 77 -1.67 14.83 -12.84
N SER A 78 -0.63 15.04 -12.04
CA SER A 78 0.48 14.09 -11.98
C SER A 78 0.08 12.75 -11.34
N THR A 79 -0.93 12.74 -10.47
CA THR A 79 -1.52 11.51 -9.92
C THR A 79 -2.21 10.71 -11.02
N HIS A 80 -3.04 11.35 -11.85
CA HIS A 80 -3.68 10.71 -13.00
C HIS A 80 -2.66 10.20 -14.01
N GLN A 81 -1.68 11.01 -14.39
CA GLN A 81 -0.64 10.60 -15.32
C GLN A 81 0.13 9.37 -14.78
N THR A 82 0.67 9.47 -13.59
CA THR A 82 1.50 8.41 -13.01
C THR A 82 0.70 7.12 -12.80
N ASN A 83 -0.49 7.21 -12.19
CA ASN A 83 -1.21 6.01 -11.80
C ASN A 83 -1.95 5.37 -12.98
N TYR A 84 -2.54 6.16 -13.88
CA TYR A 84 -3.28 5.63 -15.01
C TYR A 84 -2.38 5.35 -16.21
N LEU A 85 -1.74 6.39 -16.78
CA LEU A 85 -0.91 6.20 -17.99
C LEU A 85 0.32 5.32 -17.72
N GLY A 86 0.92 5.43 -16.54
CA GLY A 86 2.00 4.52 -16.13
C GLY A 86 1.53 3.06 -16.08
N THR A 87 0.31 2.80 -15.57
CA THR A 87 -0.27 1.45 -15.58
C THR A 87 -0.56 0.96 -17.00
N VAL A 88 -1.05 1.84 -17.89
CA VAL A 88 -1.23 1.49 -19.33
C VAL A 88 0.10 1.02 -19.93
N ASN A 89 1.20 1.72 -19.68
CA ASN A 89 2.51 1.33 -20.18
C ASN A 89 2.96 -0.03 -19.64
N VAL A 90 2.82 -0.26 -18.32
CA VAL A 90 3.18 -1.55 -17.69
C VAL A 90 2.38 -2.69 -18.31
N LEU A 91 1.05 -2.56 -18.38
CA LEU A 91 0.17 -3.58 -18.95
C LEU A 91 0.49 -3.86 -20.42
N ARG A 92 0.78 -2.81 -21.20
CA ARG A 92 1.19 -2.95 -22.59
C ARG A 92 2.52 -3.69 -22.73
N CYS A 93 3.52 -3.36 -21.91
CA CYS A 93 4.81 -4.07 -21.90
C CYS A 93 4.63 -5.54 -21.53
N CYS A 94 3.81 -5.85 -20.50
CA CYS A 94 3.49 -7.24 -20.15
C CYS A 94 2.87 -7.97 -21.33
N ARG A 95 1.84 -7.41 -21.95
CA ARG A 95 1.14 -8.03 -23.07
C ARG A 95 2.04 -8.31 -24.28
N VAL A 96 2.95 -7.38 -24.58
CA VAL A 96 3.81 -7.49 -25.77
C VAL A 96 5.00 -8.43 -25.54
N ASN A 97 5.60 -8.39 -24.36
CA ASN A 97 6.88 -9.07 -24.12
C ASN A 97 6.76 -10.35 -23.28
N VAL A 98 5.76 -10.42 -22.39
CA VAL A 98 5.59 -11.53 -21.43
C VAL A 98 4.10 -11.84 -21.19
N PRO A 99 3.32 -12.16 -22.23
CA PRO A 99 1.87 -12.34 -22.13
C PRO A 99 1.43 -13.43 -21.16
N GLU A 100 2.28 -14.42 -20.88
CA GLU A 100 2.02 -15.54 -19.96
C GLU A 100 2.39 -15.21 -18.50
N ALA A 101 3.05 -14.08 -18.26
CA ALA A 101 3.47 -13.68 -16.92
C ALA A 101 2.24 -13.43 -16.02
N LYS A 102 2.38 -13.79 -14.74
CA LYS A 102 1.42 -13.39 -13.71
C LYS A 102 1.60 -11.91 -13.38
N LEU A 103 0.54 -11.13 -13.49
CA LEU A 103 0.59 -9.70 -13.22
C LEU A 103 -0.29 -9.35 -12.03
N LEU A 104 0.32 -8.90 -10.92
CA LEU A 104 -0.37 -8.32 -9.79
C LEU A 104 -0.41 -6.80 -9.95
N VAL A 105 -1.63 -6.24 -10.05
CA VAL A 105 -1.87 -4.80 -10.20
C VAL A 105 -2.47 -4.27 -8.90
N ALA A 106 -1.71 -3.48 -8.13
CA ALA A 106 -2.15 -2.99 -6.85
C ALA A 106 -3.33 -2.01 -6.98
N CYS A 107 -4.50 -2.48 -6.59
CA CYS A 107 -5.74 -1.74 -6.39
C CYS A 107 -5.79 -1.14 -4.97
N SER A 108 -6.91 -0.56 -4.53
CA SER A 108 -6.99 0.13 -3.24
C SER A 108 -8.39 0.14 -2.65
N SER A 109 -8.50 0.10 -1.31
CA SER A 109 -9.75 0.40 -0.61
C SER A 109 -10.32 1.80 -0.89
N ALA A 110 -9.48 2.74 -1.35
CA ALA A 110 -9.93 4.08 -1.76
C ALA A 110 -10.87 4.08 -2.98
N GLU A 111 -10.98 2.96 -3.68
CA GLU A 111 -11.92 2.75 -4.79
C GLU A 111 -13.37 2.70 -4.33
N TYR A 112 -13.63 2.23 -3.11
CA TYR A 112 -14.97 2.21 -2.54
C TYR A 112 -15.55 3.62 -2.34
N GLY A 113 -14.71 4.56 -1.93
CA GLY A 113 -14.98 5.99 -1.89
C GLY A 113 -16.01 6.39 -0.84
N ASP A 114 -17.18 6.86 -1.26
CA ASP A 114 -18.25 7.30 -0.36
C ASP A 114 -18.84 6.11 0.42
N VAL A 115 -18.30 5.90 1.63
CA VAL A 115 -18.61 4.78 2.51
C VAL A 115 -19.21 5.29 3.81
N LYS A 116 -20.35 4.73 4.17
CA LYS A 116 -20.99 4.95 5.47
C LYS A 116 -20.72 3.77 6.42
N PRO A 117 -20.79 3.94 7.74
CA PRO A 117 -20.59 2.85 8.70
C PRO A 117 -21.48 1.64 8.46
N GLU A 118 -22.74 1.86 8.05
CA GLU A 118 -23.71 0.80 7.74
C GLU A 118 -23.36 -0.03 6.50
N ASP A 119 -22.46 0.47 5.65
CA ASP A 119 -21.97 -0.23 4.47
C ASP A 119 -20.89 -1.27 4.78
N CYS A 120 -20.30 -1.19 5.98
CA CYS A 120 -19.19 -2.04 6.40
C CYS A 120 -19.70 -3.37 7.02
N PRO A 121 -18.95 -4.47 6.81
CA PRO A 121 -17.69 -4.59 6.09
C PRO A 121 -17.87 -4.57 4.57
N LEU A 122 -16.92 -3.89 3.88
CA LEU A 122 -16.96 -3.66 2.44
C LEU A 122 -16.61 -4.93 1.65
N LYS A 123 -17.55 -5.40 0.84
CA LYS A 123 -17.36 -6.56 -0.06
C LYS A 123 -16.90 -6.10 -1.46
N GLU A 124 -16.25 -7.02 -2.18
CA GLU A 124 -15.69 -6.70 -3.50
C GLU A 124 -16.73 -6.45 -4.60
N ASP A 125 -17.95 -6.90 -4.42
CA ASP A 125 -19.09 -6.68 -5.34
C ASP A 125 -19.79 -5.33 -5.14
N ARG A 126 -19.39 -4.54 -4.11
CA ARG A 126 -19.93 -3.21 -3.88
C ARG A 126 -19.59 -2.27 -5.04
N PRO A 127 -20.53 -1.44 -5.53
CA PRO A 127 -20.26 -0.40 -6.52
C PRO A 127 -19.16 0.56 -6.04
N LEU A 128 -18.22 0.87 -6.92
CA LEU A 128 -17.10 1.78 -6.64
C LEU A 128 -17.55 3.24 -6.85
N ARG A 129 -17.37 4.09 -5.83
CA ARG A 129 -17.73 5.51 -5.85
C ARG A 129 -16.59 6.37 -5.27
N PRO A 130 -15.41 6.39 -5.92
CA PRO A 130 -14.24 7.08 -5.40
C PRO A 130 -14.51 8.58 -5.24
N ILE A 131 -14.08 9.14 -4.10
CA ILE A 131 -14.24 10.56 -3.75
C ILE A 131 -12.92 11.33 -3.74
N SER A 132 -11.84 10.74 -4.24
CA SER A 132 -10.53 11.37 -4.34
C SER A 132 -9.88 11.12 -5.69
N PRO A 133 -8.98 12.01 -6.17
CA PRO A 133 -8.23 11.79 -7.40
C PRO A 133 -7.45 10.46 -7.37
N TYR A 134 -6.86 10.10 -6.23
CA TYR A 134 -6.21 8.82 -6.04
C TYR A 134 -7.17 7.64 -6.23
N GLY A 135 -8.33 7.67 -5.56
CA GLY A 135 -9.35 6.63 -5.68
C GLY A 135 -9.83 6.44 -7.11
N VAL A 136 -10.09 7.55 -7.84
CA VAL A 136 -10.45 7.52 -9.27
C VAL A 136 -9.38 6.81 -10.10
N THR A 137 -8.10 7.12 -9.87
CA THR A 137 -7.01 6.43 -10.61
C THR A 137 -6.94 4.94 -10.29
N LYS A 138 -7.29 4.54 -9.07
CA LYS A 138 -7.28 3.12 -8.67
C LYS A 138 -8.44 2.34 -9.30
N VAL A 139 -9.63 2.91 -9.38
CA VAL A 139 -10.75 2.33 -10.16
C VAL A 139 -10.34 2.14 -11.64
N ALA A 140 -9.71 3.16 -12.24
CA ALA A 140 -9.22 3.05 -13.61
C ALA A 140 -8.13 1.98 -13.76
N THR A 141 -7.24 1.85 -12.78
CA THR A 141 -6.19 0.82 -12.73
C THR A 141 -6.79 -0.60 -12.66
N GLU A 142 -7.79 -0.81 -11.81
CA GLU A 142 -8.52 -2.09 -11.70
C GLU A 142 -9.24 -2.43 -13.01
N ALA A 143 -9.95 -1.46 -13.59
CA ALA A 143 -10.65 -1.62 -14.86
C ALA A 143 -9.69 -1.97 -16.01
N LEU A 144 -8.51 -1.35 -16.07
CA LEU A 144 -7.46 -1.70 -17.04
C LEU A 144 -6.98 -3.14 -16.83
N GLY A 145 -6.73 -3.55 -15.60
CA GLY A 145 -6.34 -4.92 -15.28
C GLY A 145 -7.39 -5.94 -15.70
N PHE A 146 -8.66 -5.68 -15.38
CA PHE A 146 -9.79 -6.52 -15.83
C PHE A 146 -9.90 -6.59 -17.36
N GLN A 147 -9.77 -5.44 -18.05
CA GLN A 147 -9.83 -5.38 -19.52
C GLN A 147 -8.71 -6.23 -20.15
N HIS A 148 -7.49 -6.22 -19.59
CA HIS A 148 -6.39 -7.03 -20.10
C HIS A 148 -6.61 -8.52 -19.86
N PHE A 149 -7.16 -8.90 -18.71
CA PHE A 149 -7.61 -10.27 -18.46
C PHE A 149 -8.67 -10.70 -19.47
N HIS A 150 -9.74 -9.91 -19.62
CA HIS A 150 -10.90 -10.29 -20.43
C HIS A 150 -10.59 -10.38 -21.93
N ASN A 151 -9.86 -9.39 -22.46
CA ASN A 151 -9.65 -9.27 -23.90
C ASN A 151 -8.38 -9.97 -24.41
N TYR A 152 -7.38 -10.14 -23.54
CA TYR A 152 -6.09 -10.72 -23.95
C TYR A 152 -5.71 -12.00 -23.20
N GLY A 153 -6.57 -12.51 -22.32
CA GLY A 153 -6.34 -13.74 -21.56
C GLY A 153 -5.19 -13.66 -20.55
N MET A 154 -4.72 -12.44 -20.22
CA MET A 154 -3.58 -12.27 -19.29
C MET A 154 -3.94 -12.70 -17.89
N GLN A 155 -2.97 -13.25 -17.15
CA GLN A 155 -3.14 -13.64 -15.75
C GLN A 155 -3.01 -12.43 -14.80
N VAL A 156 -4.09 -11.63 -14.67
CA VAL A 156 -4.10 -10.41 -13.86
C VAL A 156 -4.77 -10.64 -12.51
N TYR A 157 -4.07 -10.29 -11.43
CA TYR A 157 -4.53 -10.35 -10.04
C TYR A 157 -4.76 -8.93 -9.51
N LEU A 158 -5.89 -8.69 -8.88
CA LEU A 158 -6.41 -7.36 -8.53
C LEU A 158 -6.62 -7.22 -7.00
N PRO A 159 -5.55 -7.14 -6.19
CA PRO A 159 -5.70 -6.93 -4.75
C PRO A 159 -6.17 -5.51 -4.45
N ARG A 160 -7.31 -5.34 -3.80
CA ARG A 160 -7.74 -4.08 -3.19
C ARG A 160 -7.07 -3.96 -1.83
N LEU A 161 -6.00 -3.19 -1.77
CA LEU A 161 -5.17 -3.03 -0.59
C LEU A 161 -5.84 -2.07 0.41
N PHE A 162 -6.10 -2.55 1.62
CA PHE A 162 -6.47 -1.71 2.75
C PHE A 162 -5.20 -1.07 3.36
N ILE A 163 -5.30 -0.45 4.53
CA ILE A 163 -4.20 0.38 5.02
C ILE A 163 -3.06 -0.51 5.57
N HIS A 164 -2.02 -0.66 4.76
CA HIS A 164 -0.82 -1.40 5.15
C HIS A 164 0.06 -0.58 6.09
N VAL A 165 0.43 -1.17 7.22
CA VAL A 165 1.29 -0.58 8.24
C VAL A 165 2.58 -1.40 8.36
N GLY A 166 3.73 -0.73 8.40
CA GLY A 166 5.02 -1.42 8.57
C GLY A 166 6.22 -0.48 8.53
N THR A 167 7.39 -1.08 8.65
CA THR A 167 8.68 -0.38 8.64
C THR A 167 9.02 0.19 7.27
N GLY A 168 9.91 1.19 7.23
CA GLY A 168 10.35 1.80 5.96
C GLY A 168 9.35 2.78 5.33
N HIS A 169 8.26 3.15 6.01
CA HIS A 169 7.28 4.13 5.51
C HIS A 169 7.72 5.58 5.85
N PRO A 170 7.44 6.60 5.01
CA PRO A 170 7.63 7.99 5.38
C PRO A 170 6.60 8.46 6.43
N PRO A 171 6.83 9.60 7.13
CA PRO A 171 5.92 10.11 8.15
C PRO A 171 4.65 10.77 7.57
N ALA A 172 4.13 10.24 6.48
CA ALA A 172 3.01 10.83 5.72
C ALA A 172 1.63 10.31 6.16
N THR A 173 1.59 9.35 7.09
CA THR A 173 0.35 8.79 7.66
C THR A 173 0.34 9.00 9.17
N ALA A 174 -0.86 9.00 9.78
CA ALA A 174 -1.01 9.23 11.23
C ALA A 174 -0.11 8.31 12.06
N ILE A 175 -0.16 7.00 11.85
CA ILE A 175 0.64 6.00 12.59
C ILE A 175 2.14 6.31 12.50
N GLN A 176 2.63 6.57 11.31
CA GLN A 176 4.05 6.86 11.09
C GLN A 176 4.48 8.19 11.71
N ASN A 177 3.59 9.19 11.66
CA ASN A 177 3.86 10.48 12.28
C ASN A 177 3.86 10.38 13.80
N PHE A 178 2.93 9.65 14.41
CA PHE A 178 2.91 9.42 15.85
C PHE A 178 4.17 8.69 16.32
N ALA A 179 4.52 7.59 15.67
CA ALA A 179 5.73 6.83 16.01
C ALA A 179 7.00 7.68 15.86
N ARG A 180 7.09 8.52 14.82
CA ARG A 180 8.20 9.45 14.62
C ARG A 180 8.27 10.50 15.73
N GLN A 181 7.16 11.15 16.09
CA GLN A 181 7.12 12.14 17.17
C GLN A 181 7.56 11.51 18.47
N LEU A 182 7.00 10.36 18.87
CA LEU A 182 7.37 9.65 20.09
C LEU A 182 8.83 9.22 20.09
N ALA A 183 9.38 8.80 18.95
CA ALA A 183 10.81 8.48 18.84
C ALA A 183 11.70 9.73 19.01
N LEU A 184 11.32 10.90 18.48
CA LEU A 184 12.01 12.16 18.68
C LEU A 184 11.94 12.63 20.14
N ILE A 185 10.77 12.50 20.78
CA ILE A 185 10.59 12.80 22.22
C ILE A 185 11.49 11.90 23.06
N SER A 186 11.53 10.59 22.78
CA SER A 186 12.37 9.64 23.53
C SER A 186 13.87 9.93 23.46
N LYS A 187 14.29 10.69 22.46
CA LYS A 187 15.69 11.15 22.29
C LYS A 187 15.91 12.61 22.71
N GLY A 188 14.92 13.25 23.34
CA GLY A 188 15.01 14.64 23.76
C GLY A 188 15.10 15.67 22.62
N ARG A 189 14.66 15.28 21.40
CA ARG A 189 14.69 16.16 20.21
C ARG A 189 13.37 16.91 19.96
N LEU A 190 12.30 16.53 20.68
CA LEU A 190 11.02 17.23 20.75
C LEU A 190 10.57 17.35 22.20
N GLY A 191 9.78 18.37 22.50
CA GLY A 191 9.06 18.51 23.77
C GLY A 191 8.03 17.37 23.94
N PRO A 192 7.48 17.17 25.17
CA PRO A 192 6.60 16.05 25.48
C PRO A 192 5.16 16.29 24.97
N GLU A 193 5.02 16.68 23.72
CA GLU A 193 3.74 16.92 23.04
C GLU A 193 3.64 16.12 21.75
N VAL A 194 2.53 15.43 21.56
CA VAL A 194 2.21 14.71 20.32
C VAL A 194 1.08 15.44 19.59
N HIS A 195 1.39 16.00 18.44
CA HIS A 195 0.44 16.71 17.59
C HIS A 195 -0.35 15.71 16.73
N VAL A 196 -1.68 15.84 16.77
CA VAL A 196 -2.61 14.89 16.14
C VAL A 196 -3.70 15.60 15.34
N GLY A 197 -4.19 14.95 14.27
CA GLY A 197 -5.41 15.32 13.57
C GLY A 197 -6.63 14.65 14.18
N ASN A 198 -7.57 14.20 13.32
CA ASN A 198 -8.78 13.51 13.76
C ASN A 198 -8.48 12.11 14.31
N LEU A 199 -8.82 11.85 15.58
CA LEU A 199 -8.62 10.58 16.26
C LEU A 199 -9.86 9.67 16.23
N THR A 200 -11.05 10.20 15.88
CA THR A 200 -12.34 9.50 16.02
C THR A 200 -12.59 8.46 14.92
N THR A 201 -11.81 8.46 13.86
CA THR A 201 -11.98 7.55 12.73
C THR A 201 -11.38 6.18 13.02
N ALA A 202 -12.01 5.12 12.50
CA ALA A 202 -11.51 3.75 12.60
C ALA A 202 -11.18 3.17 11.22
N ARG A 203 -10.13 2.36 11.15
CA ARG A 203 -9.61 1.81 9.91
C ARG A 203 -9.23 0.33 10.05
N ASP A 204 -9.38 -0.41 8.98
CA ASP A 204 -8.80 -1.74 8.85
C ASP A 204 -7.31 -1.61 8.50
N PHE A 205 -6.47 -1.85 9.51
CA PHE A 205 -5.02 -1.83 9.37
C PHE A 205 -4.49 -3.25 9.27
N ILE A 206 -3.68 -3.49 8.26
CA ILE A 206 -3.00 -4.76 8.06
C ILE A 206 -1.48 -4.58 8.18
N ASP A 207 -0.81 -5.49 8.90
CA ASP A 207 0.66 -5.54 8.89
C ASP A 207 1.15 -5.77 7.47
N VAL A 208 2.17 -5.02 7.06
CA VAL A 208 2.72 -5.14 5.70
C VAL A 208 3.19 -6.54 5.37
N ARG A 209 3.69 -7.31 6.35
CA ARG A 209 4.14 -8.70 6.19
C ARG A 209 2.97 -9.63 5.91
N ASP A 210 1.85 -9.44 6.61
CA ASP A 210 0.60 -10.16 6.37
C ASP A 210 -0.03 -9.80 5.02
N GLY A 211 0.03 -8.52 4.65
CA GLY A 211 -0.42 -8.06 3.35
C GLY A 211 0.41 -8.62 2.20
N VAL A 212 1.74 -8.68 2.36
CA VAL A 212 2.64 -9.31 1.37
C VAL A 212 2.36 -10.81 1.26
N ALA A 213 2.19 -11.51 2.40
CA ALA A 213 1.84 -12.92 2.39
C ALA A 213 0.50 -13.17 1.67
N ALA A 214 -0.49 -12.29 1.87
CA ALA A 214 -1.76 -12.34 1.15
C ALA A 214 -1.59 -12.15 -0.36
N MET A 215 -0.76 -11.20 -0.80
CA MET A 215 -0.49 -10.98 -2.23
C MET A 215 0.27 -12.15 -2.87
N MET A 216 1.23 -12.76 -2.19
CA MET A 216 1.91 -13.98 -2.66
C MET A 216 0.93 -15.16 -2.76
N LEU A 217 0.03 -15.31 -1.79
CA LEU A 217 -1.03 -16.31 -1.84
C LEU A 217 -1.98 -16.07 -3.01
N LEU A 218 -2.32 -14.81 -3.28
CA LEU A 218 -3.16 -14.43 -4.42
C LEU A 218 -2.49 -14.82 -5.75
N LEU A 219 -1.20 -14.56 -5.92
CA LEU A 219 -0.43 -15.00 -7.10
C LEU A 219 -0.37 -16.53 -7.25
N ALA A 220 -0.41 -17.26 -6.12
CA ALA A 220 -0.36 -18.72 -6.13
C ALA A 220 -1.71 -19.39 -6.42
N LYS A 221 -2.81 -18.87 -5.86
CA LYS A 221 -4.12 -19.54 -5.80
C LYS A 221 -5.32 -18.62 -6.08
N GLY A 222 -5.10 -17.32 -6.23
CA GLY A 222 -6.17 -16.36 -6.35
C GLY A 222 -6.95 -16.44 -7.65
N PRO A 223 -8.17 -15.88 -7.68
CA PRO A 223 -8.96 -15.79 -8.90
C PRO A 223 -8.36 -14.74 -9.84
N VAL A 224 -8.13 -15.14 -11.10
CA VAL A 224 -7.62 -14.26 -12.15
C VAL A 224 -8.73 -13.32 -12.60
N GLY A 225 -8.42 -12.04 -12.78
CA GLY A 225 -9.35 -11.02 -13.26
C GLY A 225 -10.41 -10.58 -12.24
N GLN A 226 -10.38 -11.08 -11.01
CA GLN A 226 -11.34 -10.71 -9.97
C GLN A 226 -10.67 -9.95 -8.83
N PRO A 227 -11.32 -8.91 -8.27
CA PRO A 227 -10.79 -8.20 -7.11
C PRO A 227 -10.86 -9.06 -5.84
N VAL A 228 -9.85 -8.89 -4.98
CA VAL A 228 -9.79 -9.49 -3.65
C VAL A 228 -9.33 -8.45 -2.64
N ASN A 229 -10.11 -8.24 -1.58
CA ASN A 229 -9.75 -7.37 -0.48
C ASN A 229 -8.57 -7.94 0.31
N ILE A 230 -7.52 -7.14 0.47
CA ILE A 230 -6.38 -7.46 1.35
C ILE A 230 -6.54 -6.63 2.62
N CYS A 231 -7.20 -7.20 3.61
CA CYS A 231 -7.60 -6.57 4.86
C CYS A 231 -7.67 -7.60 6.00
N THR A 232 -7.75 -7.11 7.24
CA THR A 232 -7.85 -7.98 8.42
C THR A 232 -9.30 -8.37 8.75
N GLY A 233 -10.28 -7.55 8.35
CA GLY A 233 -11.67 -7.66 8.79
C GLY A 233 -11.90 -7.12 10.19
N GLU A 234 -10.96 -6.34 10.74
CA GLU A 234 -11.02 -5.70 12.05
C GLU A 234 -10.65 -4.23 11.92
N ALA A 235 -11.49 -3.34 12.47
CA ALA A 235 -11.21 -1.92 12.50
C ALA A 235 -10.62 -1.52 13.87
N VAL A 236 -9.60 -0.66 13.83
CA VAL A 236 -8.97 -0.07 15.02
C VAL A 236 -9.06 1.45 14.90
N SER A 237 -9.42 2.15 15.98
CA SER A 237 -9.48 3.61 15.98
C SER A 237 -8.08 4.24 15.94
N ILE A 238 -7.99 5.44 15.37
CA ILE A 238 -6.73 6.20 15.38
C ILE A 238 -6.33 6.55 16.81
N GLU A 239 -7.30 6.77 17.70
CA GLU A 239 -7.08 7.02 19.12
C GLU A 239 -6.44 5.81 19.82
N GLU A 240 -6.97 4.60 19.61
CA GLU A 240 -6.41 3.36 20.15
C GLU A 240 -4.98 3.11 19.67
N VAL A 241 -4.72 3.36 18.38
CA VAL A 241 -3.36 3.27 17.81
C VAL A 241 -2.39 4.25 18.49
N LEU A 242 -2.84 5.49 18.72
CA LEU A 242 -2.02 6.50 19.41
C LEU A 242 -1.70 6.08 20.84
N HIS A 243 -2.71 5.67 21.61
CA HIS A 243 -2.52 5.23 23.01
C HIS A 243 -1.59 4.01 23.09
N THR A 244 -1.75 3.04 22.20
CA THR A 244 -0.85 1.87 22.11
C THR A 244 0.59 2.30 21.82
N LEU A 245 0.82 3.25 20.92
CA LEU A 245 2.16 3.79 20.63
C LEU A 245 2.76 4.55 21.82
N ILE A 246 1.94 5.32 22.56
CA ILE A 246 2.37 6.01 23.79
C ILE A 246 2.85 4.98 24.83
N GLU A 247 2.08 3.92 25.07
CA GLU A 247 2.44 2.81 25.95
C GLU A 247 3.78 2.16 25.51
N ILE A 248 3.89 1.79 24.23
CA ILE A 248 5.11 1.17 23.66
C ILE A 248 6.31 2.07 23.84
N SER A 249 6.14 3.39 23.65
CA SER A 249 7.22 4.36 23.79
C SER A 249 7.70 4.57 25.23
N GLY A 250 6.84 4.31 26.22
CA GLY A 250 7.06 4.61 27.63
C GLY A 250 7.15 6.10 27.96
N GLN A 251 6.76 6.98 27.02
CA GLN A 251 6.87 8.43 27.18
C GLN A 251 5.61 8.99 27.85
N LYS A 252 5.79 9.96 28.75
CA LYS A 252 4.70 10.78 29.27
C LYS A 252 4.52 11.99 28.36
N VAL A 253 3.41 12.06 27.65
CA VAL A 253 3.15 13.11 26.66
C VAL A 253 1.76 13.72 26.81
N THR A 254 1.61 14.96 26.35
CA THR A 254 0.35 15.63 26.16
C THR A 254 -0.08 15.47 24.69
N ILE A 255 -1.35 15.15 24.46
CA ILE A 255 -1.93 15.08 23.11
C ILE A 255 -2.44 16.47 22.75
N VAL A 256 -1.98 17.03 21.65
CA VAL A 256 -2.33 18.37 21.15
C VAL A 256 -3.01 18.25 19.78
N ALA A 257 -4.25 18.72 19.69
CA ALA A 257 -4.95 18.77 18.40
C ALA A 257 -4.31 19.83 17.49
N ASP A 258 -4.02 19.43 16.24
CA ASP A 258 -3.45 20.28 15.22
C ASP A 258 -4.41 20.35 14.00
N PRO A 259 -5.06 21.50 13.76
CA PRO A 259 -5.98 21.66 12.64
C PRO A 259 -5.35 21.40 11.28
N GLU A 260 -4.05 21.64 11.10
CA GLU A 260 -3.35 21.40 9.82
C GLU A 260 -3.22 19.91 9.48
N LEU A 261 -3.35 19.04 10.49
CA LEU A 261 -3.34 17.59 10.31
C LEU A 261 -4.75 17.00 10.06
N THR A 262 -5.80 17.83 10.11
CA THR A 262 -7.19 17.41 9.85
C THR A 262 -7.47 17.42 8.36
N ARG A 263 -8.08 16.35 7.85
CA ARG A 263 -8.46 16.25 6.43
C ARG A 263 -9.89 16.65 6.18
N PRO A 264 -10.22 17.24 5.00
CA PRO A 264 -11.58 17.68 4.67
C PRO A 264 -12.60 16.53 4.57
N SER A 265 -12.16 15.33 4.25
CA SER A 265 -13.02 14.14 4.15
C SER A 265 -12.35 12.95 4.83
N ASP A 266 -12.81 12.62 6.01
CA ASP A 266 -12.43 11.40 6.72
C ASP A 266 -13.69 10.55 6.90
N GLU A 267 -13.77 9.44 6.17
CA GLU A 267 -14.80 8.44 6.41
C GLU A 267 -14.69 7.98 7.88
N PRO A 268 -15.79 7.92 8.65
CA PRO A 268 -15.73 7.52 10.06
C PRO A 268 -15.22 6.09 10.24
N LEU A 269 -15.55 5.19 9.32
CA LEU A 269 -15.16 3.78 9.35
C LEU A 269 -14.75 3.30 7.95
N LEU A 270 -13.60 2.63 7.85
CA LEU A 270 -13.19 1.88 6.68
C LEU A 270 -12.83 0.46 7.11
N LEU A 271 -13.71 -0.50 6.87
CA LEU A 271 -13.59 -1.90 7.27
C LEU A 271 -13.87 -2.81 6.09
N GLY A 272 -12.96 -3.73 5.78
CA GLY A 272 -13.09 -4.66 4.65
C GLY A 272 -13.66 -6.01 5.04
N ASP A 273 -14.37 -6.64 4.12
CA ASP A 273 -14.69 -8.07 4.18
C ASP A 273 -13.52 -8.86 3.58
N ASN A 274 -12.94 -9.77 4.35
CA ASN A 274 -11.81 -10.60 3.92
C ASN A 274 -12.19 -12.06 3.63
N THR A 275 -13.47 -12.33 3.40
CA THR A 275 -13.98 -13.68 3.19
C THR A 275 -13.32 -14.35 1.98
N ARG A 276 -13.17 -13.65 0.84
CA ARG A 276 -12.47 -14.19 -0.33
C ARG A 276 -11.03 -14.57 -0.01
N LEU A 277 -10.32 -13.71 0.72
CA LEU A 277 -8.94 -13.94 1.12
C LEU A 277 -8.80 -15.12 2.09
N LYS A 278 -9.68 -15.23 3.10
CA LYS A 278 -9.74 -16.37 4.02
C LYS A 278 -10.04 -17.69 3.30
N ASN A 279 -10.90 -17.68 2.31
CA ASN A 279 -11.21 -18.87 1.51
C ASN A 279 -10.02 -19.37 0.68
N LEU A 280 -9.02 -18.54 0.42
CA LEU A 280 -7.75 -18.96 -0.18
C LEU A 280 -6.81 -19.62 0.83
N GLY A 281 -7.12 -19.56 2.13
CA GLY A 281 -6.32 -20.12 3.22
C GLY A 281 -5.42 -19.08 3.92
N TRP A 282 -5.66 -17.78 3.70
CA TRP A 282 -4.90 -16.74 4.41
C TRP A 282 -5.31 -16.65 5.89
N THR A 283 -4.31 -16.47 6.74
CA THR A 283 -4.49 -16.20 8.17
C THR A 283 -3.60 -15.05 8.61
N ARG A 284 -4.11 -14.19 9.49
CA ARG A 284 -3.34 -13.12 10.13
C ARG A 284 -2.27 -13.71 11.04
N LYS A 285 -1.04 -13.21 10.98
CA LYS A 285 0.07 -13.64 11.84
C LYS A 285 0.49 -12.58 12.86
N TYR A 286 0.28 -11.29 12.54
CA TYR A 286 0.75 -10.18 13.37
C TYR A 286 -0.43 -9.43 13.99
N THR A 287 -0.36 -9.19 15.31
CA THR A 287 -1.30 -8.30 16.00
C THR A 287 -0.96 -6.84 15.69
N MET A 288 -1.93 -5.93 15.90
CA MET A 288 -1.69 -4.50 15.73
C MET A 288 -0.56 -4.00 16.65
N ARG A 289 -0.51 -4.48 17.90
CA ARG A 289 0.56 -4.13 18.85
C ARG A 289 1.94 -4.51 18.32
N GLN A 290 2.13 -5.75 17.82
CA GLN A 290 3.41 -6.17 17.22
C GLN A 290 3.81 -5.32 16.00
N THR A 291 2.83 -4.92 15.21
CA THR A 291 3.04 -4.01 14.07
C THR A 291 3.53 -2.63 14.55
N LEU A 292 2.89 -2.07 15.58
CA LEU A 292 3.25 -0.76 16.14
C LEU A 292 4.61 -0.79 16.84
N GLU A 293 4.95 -1.87 17.54
CA GLU A 293 6.27 -2.08 18.12
C GLU A 293 7.37 -2.06 17.05
N ALA A 294 7.16 -2.78 15.93
CA ALA A 294 8.09 -2.78 14.81
C ALA A 294 8.24 -1.39 14.18
N VAL A 295 7.14 -0.65 13.98
CA VAL A 295 7.14 0.71 13.42
C VAL A 295 7.88 1.68 14.36
N TYR A 296 7.63 1.62 15.66
CA TYR A 296 8.30 2.48 16.63
C TYR A 296 9.80 2.18 16.70
N ALA A 297 10.20 0.92 16.73
CA ALA A 297 11.60 0.49 16.70
C ALA A 297 12.32 1.00 15.44
N ASP A 298 11.68 0.90 14.27
CA ASP A 298 12.21 1.41 13.00
C ASP A 298 12.44 2.94 13.05
N TRP A 299 11.50 3.71 13.62
CA TRP A 299 11.68 5.15 13.77
C TRP A 299 12.79 5.49 14.76
N ARG A 300 12.91 4.76 15.87
CA ARG A 300 14.02 4.94 16.83
C ARG A 300 15.38 4.67 16.21
N ALA A 301 15.47 3.73 15.29
CA ALA A 301 16.73 3.41 14.61
C ALA A 301 17.10 4.45 13.53
N ARG A 302 16.09 5.10 12.91
CA ARG A 302 16.28 6.11 11.84
C ARG A 302 16.57 7.52 12.36
N ILE A 303 16.30 7.81 13.64
CA ILE A 303 16.51 9.10 14.32
C ILE A 303 17.73 9.04 15.23
#